data_9a8f1dfd894aa9566680d85c6a4daaba
#
_entry.id   9a8f1dfd894aa9566680d85c6a4daaba
#
_cell.length_a   1.000
_cell.length_b   1.000
_cell.length_c   1.000
_cell.angle_alpha   90.00
_cell.angle_beta   90.00
_cell.angle_gamma   90.00
#
_symmetry.space_group_name_H-M   'P 1'
#
loop_
_entity.id
_entity.type
_entity.pdbx_description
1 polymer ?
#
loop_
_entity_poly.entity_id
_entity_poly.type
_entity_poly.pdbx_seq_one_letter_code
_entity_poly.pdbx_strand_id
1 'polypeptide(L)'
;MDEAKTVGADQMVATDDDTAIANLPPLDAVADTVGGRTAEKLIARVRPGGVYASVVEAPQNAAKYPSVKVEHVFSKFDRKTLEFMAEAVRDGKLVIPISRKLPLSKAAEAQAAAEKGGIGKILLVA
;
A
#
# COMPACT_ATOMS: atom_id res chain seq x y z
N MET A 1 14.42 -2.18 -3.75
CA MET A 1 14.22 -2.89 -2.46
C MET A 1 14.78 -2.12 -1.25
N ASP A 2 15.80 -1.29 -1.39
CA ASP A 2 16.38 -0.58 -0.23
C ASP A 2 15.49 0.53 0.36
N GLU A 3 14.56 1.09 -0.41
CA GLU A 3 13.69 2.18 0.06
C GLU A 3 12.67 1.74 1.12
N ALA A 4 12.15 0.51 1.06
CA ALA A 4 11.21 0.04 2.08
C ALA A 4 11.89 -0.13 3.45
N LYS A 5 13.19 -0.38 3.49
CA LYS A 5 13.97 -0.39 4.75
C LYS A 5 14.04 0.99 5.39
N THR A 6 14.08 2.05 4.57
CA THR A 6 14.15 3.43 5.09
C THR A 6 12.85 3.89 5.76
N VAL A 7 11.73 3.21 5.49
CA VAL A 7 10.43 3.47 6.11
C VAL A 7 10.11 2.52 7.27
N GLY A 8 11.11 1.75 7.76
CA GLY A 8 10.98 0.95 8.98
C GLY A 8 10.44 -0.46 8.78
N ALA A 9 10.51 -1.01 7.57
CA ALA A 9 10.14 -2.41 7.34
C ALA A 9 11.26 -3.36 7.83
N ASP A 10 10.90 -4.31 8.69
CA ASP A 10 11.83 -5.36 9.17
C ASP A 10 12.14 -6.38 8.09
N GLN A 11 11.14 -6.73 7.29
CA GLN A 11 11.24 -7.66 6.17
C GLN A 11 10.51 -7.13 4.94
N MET A 12 10.99 -7.53 3.78
CA MET A 12 10.40 -7.19 2.50
C MET A 12 10.23 -8.44 1.66
N VAL A 13 9.06 -8.55 1.03
CA VAL A 13 8.72 -9.63 0.10
C VAL A 13 8.21 -9.00 -1.18
N ALA A 14 8.75 -9.43 -2.32
CA ALA A 14 8.25 -8.99 -3.61
C ALA A 14 6.84 -9.57 -3.85
N THR A 15 5.91 -8.74 -4.30
CA THR A 15 4.50 -9.12 -4.49
C THR A 15 4.29 -10.08 -5.66
N ASP A 16 5.27 -10.22 -6.54
CA ASP A 16 5.34 -11.16 -7.66
C ASP A 16 6.10 -12.46 -7.33
N ASP A 17 6.68 -12.56 -6.12
CA ASP A 17 7.31 -13.78 -5.63
C ASP A 17 6.29 -14.63 -4.84
N ASP A 18 5.59 -15.49 -5.58
CA ASP A 18 4.58 -16.39 -5.02
C ASP A 18 5.15 -17.33 -3.96
N THR A 19 6.40 -17.77 -4.13
CA THR A 19 7.08 -18.68 -3.21
C THR A 19 7.41 -17.97 -1.90
N ALA A 20 7.94 -16.76 -1.97
CA ALA A 20 8.24 -15.98 -0.79
C ALA A 20 6.96 -15.62 0.00
N ILE A 21 5.86 -15.27 -0.68
CA ILE A 21 4.56 -15.02 -0.03
C ILE A 21 4.03 -16.30 0.65
N ALA A 22 4.11 -17.44 -0.03
CA ALA A 22 3.66 -18.71 0.53
C ALA A 22 4.46 -19.15 1.77
N ASN A 23 5.72 -18.75 1.87
CA ASN A 23 6.61 -19.04 2.99
C ASN A 23 6.54 -18.02 4.13
N LEU A 24 5.73 -16.96 4.02
CA LEU A 24 5.52 -16.05 5.13
C LEU A 24 5.00 -16.81 6.37
N PRO A 25 5.46 -16.46 7.57
CA PRO A 25 4.87 -16.99 8.79
C PRO A 25 3.39 -16.59 8.88
N PRO A 26 2.59 -17.25 9.74
CA PRO A 26 1.22 -16.82 10.02
C PRO A 26 1.19 -15.34 10.43
N LEU A 27 0.37 -14.53 9.75
CA LEU A 27 0.28 -13.10 9.98
C LEU A 27 -0.82 -12.78 10.99
N ASP A 28 -0.54 -11.90 11.94
CA ASP A 28 -1.54 -11.39 12.89
C ASP A 28 -2.53 -10.46 12.20
N ALA A 29 -2.02 -9.63 11.31
CA ALA A 29 -2.81 -8.67 10.55
C ALA A 29 -2.18 -8.37 9.18
N VAL A 30 -3.03 -7.97 8.24
CA VAL A 30 -2.65 -7.40 6.94
C VAL A 30 -3.32 -6.05 6.78
N ALA A 31 -2.55 -5.04 6.37
CA ALA A 31 -3.06 -3.75 5.92
C ALA A 31 -2.81 -3.65 4.40
N ASP A 32 -3.88 -3.78 3.64
CA ASP A 32 -3.83 -3.83 2.18
C ASP A 32 -4.21 -2.49 1.55
N THR A 33 -3.32 -1.99 0.70
CA THR A 33 -3.53 -0.75 -0.07
C THR A 33 -3.51 -0.98 -1.58
N VAL A 34 -3.40 -2.24 -2.03
CA VAL A 34 -3.18 -2.62 -3.42
C VAL A 34 -4.31 -3.48 -3.97
N GLY A 35 -4.76 -4.48 -3.21
CA GLY A 35 -5.81 -5.41 -3.63
C GLY A 35 -5.36 -6.48 -4.63
N GLY A 36 -6.34 -7.00 -5.36
CA GLY A 36 -6.14 -7.93 -6.46
C GLY A 36 -5.52 -9.28 -6.03
N ARG A 37 -4.75 -9.89 -6.92
CA ARG A 37 -4.17 -11.22 -6.71
C ARG A 37 -3.24 -11.32 -5.49
N THR A 38 -2.53 -10.25 -5.16
CA THR A 38 -1.68 -10.21 -3.96
C THR A 38 -2.52 -10.30 -2.69
N ALA A 39 -3.66 -9.61 -2.64
CA ALA A 39 -4.60 -9.67 -1.54
C ALA A 39 -5.12 -11.09 -1.30
N GLU A 40 -5.46 -11.81 -2.39
CA GLU A 40 -5.93 -13.20 -2.31
C GLU A 40 -4.89 -14.16 -1.73
N LYS A 41 -3.60 -13.92 -1.98
CA LYS A 41 -2.50 -14.72 -1.42
C LYS A 41 -2.25 -14.38 0.04
N LEU A 42 -2.29 -13.09 0.39
CA LEU A 42 -1.98 -12.62 1.74
C LEU A 42 -3.06 -13.00 2.75
N ILE A 43 -4.36 -12.97 2.38
CA ILE A 43 -5.42 -13.40 3.30
C ILE A 43 -5.26 -14.87 3.72
N ALA A 44 -4.73 -15.71 2.83
CA ALA A 44 -4.43 -17.11 3.11
C ALA A 44 -3.32 -17.29 4.18
N ARG A 45 -2.54 -16.25 4.44
CA ARG A 45 -1.47 -16.24 5.45
C ARG A 45 -1.89 -15.65 6.79
N VAL A 46 -3.08 -15.04 6.86
CA VAL A 46 -3.62 -14.51 8.12
C VAL A 46 -4.05 -15.68 9.01
N ARG A 47 -3.56 -15.69 10.26
CA ARG A 47 -3.93 -16.72 11.23
C ARG A 47 -5.42 -16.65 11.60
N PRO A 48 -6.02 -17.75 12.07
CA PRO A 48 -7.36 -17.72 12.64
C PRO A 48 -7.48 -16.65 13.75
N GLY A 49 -8.53 -15.83 13.69
CA GLY A 49 -8.73 -14.69 14.58
C GLY A 49 -7.91 -13.46 14.25
N GLY A 50 -7.08 -13.50 13.22
CA GLY A 50 -6.37 -12.33 12.71
C GLY A 50 -7.26 -11.38 11.90
N VAL A 51 -6.69 -10.25 11.48
CA VAL A 51 -7.42 -9.17 10.80
C VAL A 51 -6.83 -8.93 9.41
N TYR A 52 -7.70 -8.78 8.42
CA TYR A 52 -7.37 -8.30 7.08
C TYR A 52 -8.09 -6.97 6.84
N ALA A 53 -7.37 -5.86 6.86
CA ALA A 53 -7.92 -4.54 6.63
C ALA A 53 -7.50 -4.02 5.25
N SER A 54 -8.43 -3.52 4.45
CA SER A 54 -8.17 -3.00 3.10
C SER A 54 -8.79 -1.63 2.89
N VAL A 55 -8.06 -0.74 2.21
CA VAL A 55 -8.56 0.56 1.71
C VAL A 55 -9.07 0.45 0.27
N VAL A 56 -8.92 -0.72 -0.33
CA VAL A 56 -9.47 -1.12 -1.63
C VAL A 56 -10.50 -2.23 -1.41
N GLU A 57 -10.89 -2.95 -2.44
CA GLU A 57 -11.85 -4.04 -2.30
C GLU A 57 -11.29 -5.21 -1.48
N ALA A 58 -12.18 -5.90 -0.78
CA ALA A 58 -11.82 -7.14 -0.08
C ALA A 58 -11.33 -8.21 -1.06
N PRO A 59 -10.43 -9.13 -0.64
CA PRO A 59 -10.01 -10.24 -1.47
C PRO A 59 -11.19 -11.09 -1.93
N GLN A 60 -11.25 -11.44 -3.22
CA GLN A 60 -12.38 -12.20 -3.77
C GLN A 60 -12.56 -13.56 -3.11
N ASN A 61 -11.48 -14.15 -2.60
CA ASN A 61 -11.48 -15.42 -1.89
C ASN A 61 -11.71 -15.29 -0.38
N ALA A 62 -12.07 -14.13 0.14
CA ALA A 62 -12.25 -13.88 1.58
C ALA A 62 -13.24 -14.87 2.26
N ALA A 63 -14.29 -15.28 1.55
CA ALA A 63 -15.27 -16.26 2.05
C ALA A 63 -14.66 -17.63 2.39
N LYS A 64 -13.47 -17.97 1.87
CA LYS A 64 -12.75 -19.21 2.20
C LYS A 64 -12.06 -19.15 3.57
N TYR A 65 -11.99 -17.97 4.17
CA TYR A 65 -11.28 -17.72 5.44
C TYR A 65 -12.22 -17.11 6.50
N PRO A 66 -13.29 -17.83 6.93
CA PRO A 66 -14.31 -17.27 7.82
C PRO A 66 -13.81 -16.94 9.22
N SER A 67 -12.63 -17.45 9.60
CA SER A 67 -11.97 -17.13 10.87
C SER A 67 -11.10 -15.88 10.83
N VAL A 68 -10.93 -15.25 9.66
CA VAL A 68 -10.22 -13.98 9.48
C VAL A 68 -11.23 -12.85 9.49
N LYS A 69 -11.01 -11.86 10.33
CA LYS A 69 -11.85 -10.65 10.34
C LYS A 69 -11.44 -9.77 9.15
N VAL A 70 -12.33 -9.60 8.17
CA VAL A 70 -12.11 -8.72 7.02
C VAL A 70 -12.77 -7.37 7.29
N GLU A 71 -11.99 -6.30 7.20
CA GLU A 71 -12.44 -4.93 7.40
C GLU A 71 -12.17 -4.07 6.16
N HIS A 72 -13.16 -3.30 5.75
CA HIS A 72 -12.97 -2.25 4.75
C HIS A 72 -12.76 -0.91 5.47
N VAL A 73 -11.61 -0.30 5.19
CA VAL A 73 -11.21 0.98 5.79
C VAL A 73 -11.58 2.10 4.84
N PHE A 74 -12.64 2.83 5.16
CA PHE A 74 -13.02 4.04 4.42
C PHE A 74 -12.22 5.25 4.91
N SER A 75 -11.59 5.95 3.99
CA SER A 75 -10.97 7.23 4.31
C SER A 75 -12.05 8.27 4.64
N LYS A 76 -11.83 9.01 5.71
CA LYS A 76 -12.66 10.16 6.09
C LYS A 76 -11.83 11.42 5.96
N PHE A 77 -12.44 12.48 5.43
CA PHE A 77 -11.80 13.79 5.42
C PHE A 77 -11.66 14.30 6.85
N ASP A 78 -10.43 14.48 7.28
CA ASP A 78 -10.10 15.09 8.54
C ASP A 78 -9.01 16.14 8.34
N ARG A 79 -9.39 17.40 8.54
CA ARG A 79 -8.49 18.55 8.35
C ARG A 79 -7.27 18.48 9.26
N LYS A 80 -7.46 18.10 10.52
CA LYS A 80 -6.36 18.02 11.48
C LYS A 80 -5.33 16.97 11.10
N THR A 81 -5.80 15.80 10.63
CA THR A 81 -4.92 14.74 10.15
C THR A 81 -4.16 15.17 8.89
N LEU A 82 -4.82 15.88 7.96
CA LEU A 82 -4.15 16.40 6.76
C LEU A 82 -3.10 17.46 7.09
N GLU A 83 -3.41 18.39 8.01
CA GLU A 83 -2.47 19.39 8.49
C GLU A 83 -1.26 18.72 9.17
N PHE A 84 -1.50 17.75 10.05
CA PHE A 84 -0.44 16.98 10.69
C PHE A 84 0.46 16.25 9.68
N MET A 85 -0.13 15.60 8.67
CA MET A 85 0.65 14.94 7.61
C MET A 85 1.47 15.94 6.80
N ALA A 86 0.90 17.09 6.44
CA ALA A 86 1.61 18.14 5.71
C ALA A 86 2.80 18.69 6.52
N GLU A 87 2.60 18.92 7.82
CA GLU A 87 3.67 19.34 8.72
C GLU A 87 4.75 18.26 8.87
N ALA A 88 4.36 17.00 8.97
CA ALA A 88 5.31 15.89 9.03
C ALA A 88 6.18 15.79 7.77
N VAL A 89 5.61 16.05 6.58
CA VAL A 89 6.37 16.13 5.32
C VAL A 89 7.31 17.33 5.35
N ARG A 90 6.82 18.53 5.73
CA ARG A 90 7.63 19.74 5.81
C ARG A 90 8.82 19.55 6.76
N ASP A 91 8.60 18.89 7.89
CA ASP A 91 9.61 18.69 8.94
C ASP A 91 10.52 17.48 8.67
N GLY A 92 10.34 16.80 7.52
CA GLY A 92 11.13 15.63 7.15
C GLY A 92 10.84 14.36 7.95
N LYS A 93 9.77 14.34 8.76
CA LYS A 93 9.34 13.18 9.54
C LYS A 93 8.58 12.16 8.70
N LEU A 94 7.92 12.63 7.63
CA LEU A 94 7.27 11.81 6.62
C LEU A 94 7.89 12.11 5.26
N VAL A 95 8.46 11.09 4.64
CA VAL A 95 9.06 11.22 3.31
C VAL A 95 8.09 10.66 2.27
N ILE A 96 7.73 11.50 1.30
CA ILE A 96 6.98 11.07 0.12
C ILE A 96 7.97 11.04 -1.05
N PRO A 97 8.36 9.86 -1.53
CA PRO A 97 9.29 9.77 -2.66
C PRO A 97 8.68 10.41 -3.91
N ILE A 98 9.41 11.34 -4.53
CA ILE A 98 9.02 11.97 -5.81
C ILE A 98 9.99 11.48 -6.87
N SER A 99 9.49 10.66 -7.79
CA SER A 99 10.31 10.08 -8.87
C SER A 99 10.54 11.07 -10.02
N ARG A 100 9.53 11.89 -10.33
CA ARG A 100 9.59 12.85 -11.45
C ARG A 100 8.78 14.11 -11.16
N LYS A 101 9.22 15.22 -11.73
CA LYS A 101 8.44 16.46 -11.83
C LYS A 101 8.21 16.78 -13.31
N LEU A 102 6.98 16.99 -13.69
CA LEU A 102 6.59 17.30 -15.07
C LEU A 102 5.70 18.53 -15.09
N PRO A 103 5.76 19.36 -16.16
CA PRO A 103 4.82 20.47 -16.31
C PRO A 103 3.40 19.92 -16.51
N LEU A 104 2.40 20.69 -16.09
CA LEU A 104 0.98 20.30 -16.20
C LEU A 104 0.58 19.94 -17.64
N SER A 105 1.19 20.58 -18.65
CA SER A 105 0.98 20.25 -20.07
C SER A 105 1.34 18.80 -20.44
N LYS A 106 2.11 18.11 -19.59
CA LYS A 106 2.50 16.71 -19.77
C LYS A 106 1.71 15.74 -18.87
N ALA A 107 0.50 16.11 -18.45
CA ALA A 107 -0.34 15.28 -17.58
C ALA A 107 -0.60 13.88 -18.15
N ALA A 108 -0.82 13.77 -19.47
CA ALA A 108 -1.02 12.47 -20.13
C ALA A 108 0.23 11.57 -20.04
N GLU A 109 1.44 12.15 -20.21
CA GLU A 109 2.70 11.42 -20.01
C GLU A 109 2.87 10.96 -18.57
N ALA A 110 2.53 11.82 -17.60
CA ALA A 110 2.59 11.50 -16.18
C ALA A 110 1.65 10.35 -15.82
N GLN A 111 0.42 10.39 -16.34
CA GLN A 111 -0.58 9.34 -16.11
C GLN A 111 -0.09 7.99 -16.65
N ALA A 112 0.36 7.95 -17.91
CA ALA A 112 0.86 6.73 -18.52
C ALA A 112 2.10 6.18 -17.80
N ALA A 113 2.94 7.03 -17.23
CA ALA A 113 4.08 6.60 -16.44
C ALA A 113 3.64 6.06 -15.06
N ALA A 114 2.65 6.68 -14.42
CA ALA A 114 2.11 6.21 -13.15
C ALA A 114 1.43 4.84 -13.27
N GLU A 115 0.71 4.58 -14.36
CA GLU A 115 0.05 3.30 -14.64
C GLU A 115 1.04 2.15 -14.81
N LYS A 116 2.25 2.42 -15.28
CA LYS A 116 3.33 1.41 -15.39
C LYS A 116 3.88 0.99 -14.03
N GLY A 117 3.48 1.70 -12.98
CA GLY A 117 4.03 1.48 -11.65
C GLY A 117 5.45 2.02 -11.50
N GLY A 118 6.03 1.79 -10.34
CA GLY A 118 7.36 2.24 -9.97
C GLY A 118 7.37 2.94 -8.62
N ILE A 119 8.56 3.36 -8.20
CA ILE A 119 8.76 3.98 -6.91
C ILE A 119 8.54 5.48 -7.01
N GLY A 120 7.77 6.01 -6.07
CA GLY A 120 7.56 7.44 -5.90
C GLY A 120 6.42 8.03 -6.72
N LYS A 121 6.06 9.24 -6.36
CA LYS A 121 4.99 10.01 -7.00
C LYS A 121 5.53 10.81 -8.19
N ILE A 122 4.70 11.02 -9.20
CA ILE A 122 4.97 11.96 -10.27
C ILE A 122 4.24 13.25 -9.92
N LEU A 123 4.99 14.34 -9.77
CA LEU A 123 4.45 15.65 -9.43
C LEU A 123 4.21 16.45 -10.70
N LEU A 124 3.00 16.96 -10.88
CA LEU A 124 2.69 17.94 -11.91
C LEU A 124 2.88 19.36 -11.34
N VAL A 125 3.57 20.19 -12.06
CA VAL A 125 3.83 21.57 -11.67
C VAL A 125 3.28 22.53 -12.72
N ALA A 126 2.74 23.65 -12.27
CA ALA A 126 2.26 24.73 -13.14
C ALA A 126 3.43 25.50 -13.75
#